data_1e3b04e88742348ccc692ab9039fbd98
#
_entry.id   1e3b04e88742348ccc692ab9039fbd98
#
_cell.length_a   1.000
_cell.length_b   1.000
_cell.length_c   1.000
_cell.angle_alpha   90.00
_cell.angle_beta   90.00
_cell.angle_gamma   90.00
#
_symmetry.space_group_name_H-M   'P 1'
#
loop_
_entity.id
_entity.type
_entity.pdbx_description
1 polymer ?
#
loop_
_entity_poly.entity_id
_entity_poly.type
_entity_poly.pdbx_seq_one_letter_code
_entity_poly.pdbx_strand_id
1 'polypeptide(L)'
;MFKNKTAVAFVVGLSFVMCASAAMAQSRTIKLVVPLSAGGPNDLVARLTGEHIQRNQGVSVVIENRAGAGTVIGTEIVARAAPDGNTILMAAGSFTVNPHIKKLSYDPLTSFEPVCYLVRSPHVIVTSANSPYKTLLELLAAARARPEEIMFAANGPATSQHIEFEMLRRAANVKMTFVPFTGDVPTLNATLGDQVSVAILDYVTVAEYIKLGKLRALAIGTQQRIDKLPDTPSMAELGFSDFDWAGTFGILAPARTPKDKVDELIGWFSAALKAPEVLAKLDNLGLYAMNQCGPEYAAFLRKALEQNGRVIKESNIKAE
;
A
#
# COMPACT_ATOMS: atom_id res chain seq x y z
N MET A 1 -51.51 -14.00 58.61
CA MET A 1 -50.04 -14.01 58.48
C MET A 1 -49.65 -14.54 57.09
N PHE A 2 -50.23 -14.02 55.98
CA PHE A 2 -50.00 -14.49 54.60
C PHE A 2 -50.11 -13.35 53.57
N LYS A 3 -49.49 -12.21 53.79
CA LYS A 3 -49.54 -11.07 52.81
C LYS A 3 -48.18 -10.56 52.28
N ASN A 4 -47.04 -11.13 52.71
CA ASN A 4 -45.73 -10.57 52.29
C ASN A 4 -44.90 -11.45 51.34
N LYS A 5 -45.36 -12.62 50.91
CA LYS A 5 -44.56 -13.49 50.02
C LYS A 5 -44.72 -13.18 48.52
N THR A 6 -45.85 -12.59 48.10
CA THR A 6 -46.13 -12.25 46.71
C THR A 6 -45.43 -10.96 46.21
N ALA A 7 -45.17 -10.01 47.09
CA ALA A 7 -44.51 -8.75 46.73
C ALA A 7 -43.01 -8.93 46.49
N VAL A 8 -42.34 -9.87 47.19
CA VAL A 8 -40.91 -10.13 47.03
C VAL A 8 -40.62 -10.85 45.73
N ALA A 9 -41.49 -11.74 45.26
CA ALA A 9 -41.33 -12.47 43.98
C ALA A 9 -41.44 -11.52 42.75
N PHE A 10 -42.26 -10.46 42.85
CA PHE A 10 -42.44 -9.49 41.74
C PHE A 10 -41.27 -8.54 41.61
N VAL A 11 -40.61 -8.14 42.70
CA VAL A 11 -39.44 -7.26 42.67
C VAL A 11 -38.20 -7.99 42.17
N VAL A 12 -38.00 -9.26 42.50
CA VAL A 12 -36.87 -10.07 42.01
C VAL A 12 -37.02 -10.40 40.52
N GLY A 13 -38.23 -10.63 40.03
CA GLY A 13 -38.50 -10.87 38.60
C GLY A 13 -38.23 -9.63 37.74
N LEU A 14 -38.56 -8.44 38.22
CA LEU A 14 -38.33 -7.17 37.49
C LEU A 14 -36.85 -6.79 37.43
N SER A 15 -36.05 -7.10 38.46
CA SER A 15 -34.61 -6.86 38.50
C SER A 15 -33.84 -7.78 37.54
N PHE A 16 -34.33 -8.99 37.27
CA PHE A 16 -33.66 -9.91 36.31
C PHE A 16 -33.91 -9.54 34.84
N VAL A 17 -35.03 -8.90 34.52
CA VAL A 17 -35.35 -8.42 33.18
C VAL A 17 -34.56 -7.14 32.83
N MET A 18 -34.23 -6.31 33.80
CA MET A 18 -33.39 -5.11 33.57
C MET A 18 -31.90 -5.40 33.36
N CYS A 19 -31.38 -6.53 33.86
CA CYS A 19 -29.96 -6.90 33.62
C CYS A 19 -29.71 -7.53 32.22
N ALA A 20 -30.74 -7.97 31.52
CA ALA A 20 -30.59 -8.58 30.18
C ALA A 20 -30.42 -7.54 29.05
N SER A 21 -30.71 -6.25 29.29
CA SER A 21 -30.68 -5.19 28.26
C SER A 21 -29.34 -4.45 28.13
N ALA A 22 -28.35 -4.78 28.92
CA ALA A 22 -27.01 -4.18 28.88
C ALA A 22 -25.95 -5.10 28.26
N ALA A 23 -26.34 -6.01 27.37
CA ALA A 23 -25.43 -6.54 26.38
C ALA A 23 -25.11 -5.38 25.44
N MET A 24 -24.19 -4.49 25.85
CA MET A 24 -23.57 -3.50 24.97
C MET A 24 -23.12 -4.28 23.75
N ALA A 25 -23.76 -4.05 22.62
CA ALA A 25 -23.32 -4.57 21.34
C ALA A 25 -21.86 -4.11 21.17
N GLN A 26 -20.91 -5.00 21.49
CA GLN A 26 -19.49 -4.70 21.33
C GLN A 26 -19.30 -4.46 19.84
N SER A 27 -19.06 -3.21 19.46
CA SER A 27 -18.92 -2.85 18.05
C SER A 27 -17.83 -3.74 17.43
N ARG A 28 -18.16 -4.39 16.33
CA ARG A 28 -17.20 -5.23 15.60
C ARG A 28 -15.93 -4.44 15.32
N THR A 29 -14.79 -5.03 15.59
CA THR A 29 -13.50 -4.40 15.32
C THR A 29 -12.86 -5.06 14.11
N ILE A 30 -12.54 -4.27 13.11
CA ILE A 30 -11.76 -4.68 11.93
C ILE A 30 -10.32 -4.26 12.14
N LYS A 31 -9.41 -5.22 12.16
CA LYS A 31 -7.97 -4.98 12.14
C LYS A 31 -7.49 -4.91 10.69
N LEU A 32 -7.07 -3.74 10.24
CA LEU A 32 -6.47 -3.54 8.93
C LEU A 32 -4.95 -3.49 9.07
N VAL A 33 -4.29 -4.58 8.70
CA VAL A 33 -2.84 -4.71 8.75
C VAL A 33 -2.23 -4.02 7.54
N VAL A 34 -1.35 -3.05 7.80
CA VAL A 34 -0.56 -2.33 6.81
C VAL A 34 0.88 -2.84 6.88
N PRO A 35 1.43 -3.51 5.84
CA PRO A 35 2.73 -4.19 5.90
C PRO A 35 3.93 -3.26 5.67
N LEU A 36 3.75 -1.95 5.88
CA LEU A 36 4.74 -0.89 5.72
C LEU A 36 4.70 0.07 6.91
N SER A 37 5.69 0.95 7.01
CA SER A 37 5.77 1.95 8.10
C SER A 37 4.59 2.91 8.06
N ALA A 38 4.22 3.42 9.24
CA ALA A 38 3.17 4.41 9.38
C ALA A 38 3.52 5.73 8.65
N GLY A 39 2.49 6.45 8.20
CA GLY A 39 2.61 7.73 7.50
C GLY A 39 2.91 7.61 6.01
N GLY A 40 3.19 6.42 5.50
CA GLY A 40 3.34 6.17 4.06
C GLY A 40 2.00 6.07 3.32
N PRO A 41 2.03 5.96 1.97
CA PRO A 41 0.82 5.97 1.14
C PRO A 41 -0.20 4.90 1.51
N ASN A 42 0.24 3.67 1.79
CA ASN A 42 -0.64 2.58 2.24
C ASN A 42 -1.36 2.92 3.54
N ASP A 43 -0.64 3.51 4.50
CA ASP A 43 -1.20 3.92 5.80
C ASP A 43 -2.21 5.05 5.63
N LEU A 44 -1.94 6.04 4.76
CA LEU A 44 -2.86 7.13 4.45
C LEU A 44 -4.17 6.62 3.84
N VAL A 45 -4.10 5.73 2.85
CA VAL A 45 -5.29 5.14 2.21
C VAL A 45 -6.06 4.26 3.20
N ALA A 46 -5.34 3.48 4.04
CA ALA A 46 -5.96 2.66 5.07
C ALA A 46 -6.74 3.50 6.09
N ARG A 47 -6.15 4.61 6.56
CA ARG A 47 -6.82 5.53 7.50
C ARG A 47 -7.99 6.25 6.85
N LEU A 48 -7.82 6.76 5.63
CA LEU A 48 -8.88 7.46 4.90
C LEU A 48 -10.12 6.57 4.67
N THR A 49 -9.91 5.36 4.17
CA THR A 49 -11.01 4.42 3.92
C THR A 49 -11.56 3.84 5.22
N GLY A 50 -10.70 3.53 6.19
CA GLY A 50 -11.09 3.02 7.51
C GLY A 50 -11.95 4.02 8.29
N GLU A 51 -11.60 5.32 8.28
CA GLU A 51 -12.39 6.39 8.89
C GLU A 51 -13.78 6.50 8.26
N HIS A 52 -13.87 6.42 6.93
CA HIS A 52 -15.15 6.44 6.23
C HIS A 52 -16.02 5.22 6.62
N ILE A 53 -15.42 4.02 6.62
CA ILE A 53 -16.11 2.78 7.01
C ILE A 53 -16.58 2.88 8.47
N GLN A 54 -15.73 3.31 9.40
CA GLN A 54 -16.07 3.45 10.81
C GLN A 54 -17.28 4.38 11.01
N ARG A 55 -17.30 5.52 10.33
CA ARG A 55 -18.42 6.50 10.43
C ARG A 55 -19.72 5.97 9.87
N ASN A 56 -19.69 5.17 8.81
CA ASN A 56 -20.91 4.78 8.08
C ASN A 56 -21.42 3.39 8.45
N GLN A 57 -20.56 2.50 9.02
CA GLN A 57 -20.95 1.12 9.33
C GLN A 57 -21.03 0.82 10.83
N GLY A 58 -20.66 1.78 11.69
CA GLY A 58 -20.70 1.58 13.15
C GLY A 58 -19.72 0.52 13.67
N VAL A 59 -18.71 0.15 12.86
CA VAL A 59 -17.62 -0.75 13.24
C VAL A 59 -16.39 0.05 13.65
N SER A 60 -15.52 -0.52 14.50
CA SER A 60 -14.21 0.05 14.77
C SER A 60 -13.20 -0.44 13.73
N VAL A 61 -12.40 0.45 13.14
CA VAL A 61 -11.32 0.08 12.23
C VAL A 61 -9.98 0.46 12.86
N VAL A 62 -9.18 -0.54 13.21
CA VAL A 62 -7.86 -0.37 13.82
C VAL A 62 -6.78 -0.63 12.78
N ILE A 63 -5.97 0.39 12.50
CA ILE A 63 -4.83 0.29 11.58
C ILE A 63 -3.62 -0.22 12.35
N GLU A 64 -3.03 -1.32 11.90
CA GLU A 64 -1.87 -1.95 12.51
C GLU A 64 -0.71 -2.01 11.51
N ASN A 65 0.31 -1.14 11.69
CA ASN A 65 1.49 -1.15 10.83
C ASN A 65 2.45 -2.28 11.24
N ARG A 66 2.74 -3.21 10.31
CA ARG A 66 3.61 -4.39 10.49
C ARG A 66 4.64 -4.45 9.37
N ALA A 67 5.56 -3.51 9.37
CA ALA A 67 6.63 -3.45 8.38
C ALA A 67 7.66 -4.55 8.56
N GLY A 68 8.36 -4.91 7.48
CA GLY A 68 9.50 -5.80 7.50
C GLY A 68 9.52 -6.83 6.37
N ALA A 69 10.73 -7.28 6.04
CA ALA A 69 11.04 -8.26 4.98
C ALA A 69 10.36 -7.94 3.63
N GLY A 70 10.29 -6.64 3.23
CA GLY A 70 9.61 -6.23 2.00
C GLY A 70 8.13 -6.61 1.99
N THR A 71 7.42 -6.30 3.08
CA THR A 71 5.99 -6.57 3.35
C THR A 71 5.61 -8.00 3.74
N VAL A 72 6.53 -8.96 3.69
CA VAL A 72 6.22 -10.38 3.99
C VAL A 72 5.68 -10.57 5.40
N ILE A 73 6.26 -9.89 6.42
CA ILE A 73 5.85 -10.05 7.83
C ILE A 73 4.37 -9.72 8.02
N GLY A 74 3.93 -8.54 7.58
CA GLY A 74 2.52 -8.13 7.71
C GLY A 74 1.57 -9.01 6.89
N THR A 75 1.99 -9.44 5.72
CA THR A 75 1.21 -10.33 4.84
C THR A 75 1.03 -11.71 5.47
N GLU A 76 2.06 -12.31 6.07
CA GLU A 76 1.98 -13.60 6.76
C GLU A 76 1.05 -13.57 7.97
N ILE A 77 1.03 -12.46 8.72
CA ILE A 77 0.11 -12.28 9.86
C ILE A 77 -1.32 -12.47 9.39
N VAL A 78 -1.71 -11.85 8.26
CA VAL A 78 -3.06 -11.96 7.73
C VAL A 78 -3.32 -13.33 7.09
N ALA A 79 -2.36 -13.90 6.37
CA ALA A 79 -2.50 -15.24 5.80
C ALA A 79 -2.83 -16.31 6.85
N ARG A 80 -2.36 -16.11 8.10
CA ARG A 80 -2.61 -17.03 9.24
C ARG A 80 -3.74 -16.61 10.16
N ALA A 81 -4.39 -15.47 9.89
CA ALA A 81 -5.48 -14.97 10.73
C ALA A 81 -6.74 -15.84 10.58
N ALA A 82 -7.64 -15.74 11.57
CA ALA A 82 -8.94 -16.38 11.49
C ALA A 82 -9.72 -15.85 10.27
N PRO A 83 -10.38 -16.72 9.49
CA PRO A 83 -11.13 -16.31 8.30
C PRO A 83 -12.53 -15.81 8.66
N ASP A 84 -12.63 -14.89 9.60
CA ASP A 84 -13.87 -14.29 10.10
C ASP A 84 -14.18 -12.89 9.54
N GLY A 85 -13.28 -12.38 8.67
CA GLY A 85 -13.38 -11.07 8.06
C GLY A 85 -13.04 -9.91 9.02
N ASN A 86 -12.46 -10.19 10.20
CA ASN A 86 -12.09 -9.14 11.16
C ASN A 86 -10.61 -8.76 11.09
N THR A 87 -9.76 -9.56 10.46
CA THR A 87 -8.37 -9.22 10.19
C THR A 87 -8.14 -9.24 8.68
N ILE A 88 -7.79 -8.10 8.10
CA ILE A 88 -7.61 -7.93 6.67
C ILE A 88 -6.26 -7.23 6.36
N LEU A 89 -5.77 -7.38 5.14
CA LEU A 89 -4.50 -6.84 4.68
C LEU A 89 -4.73 -5.64 3.75
N MET A 90 -3.99 -4.56 3.97
CA MET A 90 -3.73 -3.55 2.96
C MET A 90 -2.54 -4.04 2.11
N ALA A 91 -2.81 -4.77 1.05
CA ALA A 91 -1.76 -5.27 0.16
C ALA A 91 -1.08 -4.11 -0.58
N ALA A 92 0.25 -4.20 -0.71
CA ALA A 92 1.08 -3.32 -1.54
C ALA A 92 1.50 -4.05 -2.83
N GLY A 93 2.09 -3.34 -3.80
CA GLY A 93 2.59 -3.92 -5.05
C GLY A 93 3.55 -5.09 -4.88
N SER A 94 4.34 -5.08 -3.81
CA SER A 94 5.22 -6.20 -3.41
C SER A 94 4.50 -7.54 -3.19
N PHE A 95 3.19 -7.54 -2.96
CA PHE A 95 2.39 -8.77 -2.84
C PHE A 95 2.50 -9.66 -4.09
N THR A 96 2.59 -9.05 -5.27
CA THR A 96 2.73 -9.75 -6.55
C THR A 96 4.17 -9.90 -7.02
N VAL A 97 5.13 -9.28 -6.33
CA VAL A 97 6.58 -9.38 -6.59
C VAL A 97 7.25 -10.47 -5.75
N ASN A 98 6.96 -10.48 -4.44
CA ASN A 98 7.60 -11.37 -3.47
C ASN A 98 7.60 -12.86 -3.84
N PRO A 99 6.52 -13.44 -4.42
CA PRO A 99 6.47 -14.86 -4.78
C PRO A 99 7.54 -15.30 -5.79
N HIS A 100 8.07 -14.37 -6.57
CA HIS A 100 9.08 -14.63 -7.61
C HIS A 100 10.52 -14.51 -7.11
N ILE A 101 10.69 -13.92 -5.93
CA ILE A 101 12.02 -13.58 -5.41
C ILE A 101 12.29 -14.26 -4.05
N LYS A 102 11.25 -14.51 -3.25
CA LYS A 102 11.37 -15.01 -1.88
C LYS A 102 10.64 -16.33 -1.70
N LYS A 103 11.17 -17.14 -0.78
CA LYS A 103 10.43 -18.30 -0.27
C LYS A 103 9.39 -17.79 0.75
N LEU A 104 8.12 -17.94 0.43
CA LEU A 104 7.02 -17.49 1.26
C LEU A 104 6.37 -18.67 2.01
N SER A 105 5.73 -18.39 3.14
CA SER A 105 4.91 -19.35 3.89
C SER A 105 3.43 -19.31 3.45
N TYR A 106 3.09 -18.49 2.46
CA TYR A 106 1.75 -18.35 1.87
C TYR A 106 1.83 -18.37 0.34
N ASP A 107 0.73 -18.72 -0.29
CA ASP A 107 0.54 -18.58 -1.72
C ASP A 107 -0.36 -17.38 -2.01
N PRO A 108 0.02 -16.42 -2.88
CA PRO A 108 -0.72 -15.19 -3.11
C PRO A 108 -2.11 -15.42 -3.73
N LEU A 109 -2.33 -16.53 -4.44
CA LEU A 109 -3.60 -16.82 -5.10
C LEU A 109 -4.55 -17.68 -4.26
N THR A 110 -4.02 -18.47 -3.33
CA THR A 110 -4.82 -19.45 -2.58
C THR A 110 -4.89 -19.18 -1.09
N SER A 111 -4.02 -18.31 -0.53
CA SER A 111 -4.02 -17.96 0.89
C SER A 111 -4.88 -16.74 1.22
N PHE A 112 -5.52 -16.12 0.24
CA PHE A 112 -6.31 -14.90 0.42
C PHE A 112 -7.58 -14.88 -0.44
N GLU A 113 -8.57 -14.11 0.03
CA GLU A 113 -9.78 -13.72 -0.72
C GLU A 113 -9.60 -12.25 -1.17
N PRO A 114 -9.62 -11.96 -2.48
CA PRO A 114 -9.56 -10.59 -3.00
C PRO A 114 -10.82 -9.79 -2.66
N VAL A 115 -10.65 -8.66 -1.97
CA VAL A 115 -11.75 -7.73 -1.63
C VAL A 115 -11.81 -6.61 -2.67
N CYS A 116 -10.87 -5.67 -2.66
CA CYS A 116 -10.85 -4.55 -3.63
C CYS A 116 -9.44 -4.05 -3.93
N TYR A 117 -9.16 -3.75 -5.18
CA TYR A 117 -8.08 -2.84 -5.59
C TYR A 117 -8.58 -1.42 -5.38
N LEU A 118 -7.98 -0.72 -4.42
CA LEU A 118 -8.49 0.58 -3.98
C LEU A 118 -7.91 1.72 -4.81
N VAL A 119 -6.57 1.80 -4.84
CA VAL A 119 -5.86 3.00 -5.28
C VAL A 119 -4.58 2.65 -6.02
N ARG A 120 -4.29 3.44 -7.05
CA ARG A 120 -3.00 3.50 -7.75
C ARG A 120 -2.29 4.80 -7.40
N SER A 121 -0.99 4.72 -7.07
CA SER A 121 -0.13 5.86 -6.73
C SER A 121 1.04 5.92 -7.69
N PRO A 122 1.19 6.96 -8.53
CA PRO A 122 2.34 7.10 -9.42
C PRO A 122 3.65 7.15 -8.64
N HIS A 123 4.68 6.45 -9.11
CA HIS A 123 6.03 6.58 -8.57
C HIS A 123 6.79 7.71 -9.24
N VAL A 124 7.63 8.38 -8.46
CA VAL A 124 8.48 9.50 -8.92
C VAL A 124 9.93 9.20 -8.53
N ILE A 125 10.83 9.37 -9.49
CA ILE A 125 12.26 9.39 -9.23
C ILE A 125 12.61 10.79 -8.74
N VAL A 126 13.12 10.87 -7.50
CA VAL A 126 13.45 12.15 -6.86
C VAL A 126 14.86 12.17 -6.33
N THR A 127 15.40 13.38 -6.23
CA THR A 127 16.65 13.67 -5.54
C THR A 127 16.47 14.89 -4.63
N SER A 128 17.38 15.07 -3.67
CA SER A 128 17.46 16.33 -2.91
C SER A 128 17.62 17.53 -3.84
N ALA A 129 17.10 18.68 -3.46
CA ALA A 129 17.31 19.93 -4.20
C ALA A 129 18.78 20.33 -4.31
N ASN A 130 19.62 19.92 -3.34
CA ASN A 130 21.06 20.17 -3.31
C ASN A 130 21.85 19.26 -4.26
N SER A 131 21.23 18.21 -4.78
CA SER A 131 21.88 17.26 -5.68
C SER A 131 22.45 17.95 -6.92
N PRO A 132 23.64 17.55 -7.38
CA PRO A 132 24.21 18.06 -8.63
C PRO A 132 23.40 17.63 -9.86
N TYR A 133 22.56 16.59 -9.74
CA TYR A 133 21.79 16.05 -10.85
C TYR A 133 20.46 16.79 -10.98
N LYS A 134 20.25 17.43 -12.15
CA LYS A 134 19.04 18.20 -12.45
C LYS A 134 18.04 17.41 -13.30
N THR A 135 18.51 16.39 -13.99
CA THR A 135 17.71 15.51 -14.86
C THR A 135 18.06 14.04 -14.61
N LEU A 136 17.15 13.13 -14.97
CA LEU A 136 17.44 11.69 -14.92
C LEU A 136 18.61 11.32 -15.84
N LEU A 137 18.72 11.96 -17.00
CA LEU A 137 19.81 11.68 -17.95
C LEU A 137 21.18 12.07 -17.40
N GLU A 138 21.29 13.20 -16.68
CA GLU A 138 22.53 13.60 -15.99
C GLU A 138 22.91 12.58 -14.90
N LEU A 139 21.94 12.12 -14.09
CA LEU A 139 22.17 11.11 -13.08
C LEU A 139 22.66 9.79 -13.71
N LEU A 140 22.01 9.33 -14.78
CA LEU A 140 22.41 8.11 -15.49
C LEU A 140 23.79 8.26 -16.16
N ALA A 141 24.13 9.44 -16.67
CA ALA A 141 25.48 9.72 -17.19
C ALA A 141 26.54 9.66 -16.09
N ALA A 142 26.24 10.23 -14.91
CA ALA A 142 27.14 10.14 -13.76
C ALA A 142 27.31 8.70 -13.26
N ALA A 143 26.22 7.90 -13.24
CA ALA A 143 26.28 6.49 -12.86
C ALA A 143 27.12 5.63 -13.84
N ARG A 144 27.16 5.99 -15.13
CA ARG A 144 28.07 5.35 -16.10
C ARG A 144 29.53 5.73 -15.87
N ALA A 145 29.77 7.01 -15.58
CA ALA A 145 31.14 7.53 -15.35
C ALA A 145 31.74 7.03 -14.03
N ARG A 146 30.93 6.82 -13.01
CA ARG A 146 31.31 6.41 -11.66
C ARG A 146 30.43 5.25 -11.18
N PRO A 147 30.73 4.02 -11.64
CA PRO A 147 29.95 2.84 -11.27
C PRO A 147 29.89 2.64 -9.75
N GLU A 148 28.70 2.30 -9.25
CA GLU A 148 28.41 1.99 -7.83
C GLU A 148 28.54 3.18 -6.85
N GLU A 149 28.98 4.38 -7.27
CA GLU A 149 29.01 5.55 -6.41
C GLU A 149 27.63 6.20 -6.18
N ILE A 150 26.70 6.04 -7.12
CA ILE A 150 25.33 6.55 -6.96
C ILE A 150 24.55 5.62 -6.04
N MET A 151 24.15 6.14 -4.88
CA MET A 151 23.29 5.44 -3.94
C MET A 151 21.82 5.65 -4.29
N PHE A 152 21.11 4.56 -4.55
CA PHE A 152 19.71 4.55 -4.88
C PHE A 152 18.88 3.95 -3.73
N ALA A 153 17.85 4.65 -3.31
CA ALA A 153 16.98 4.25 -2.21
C ALA A 153 15.57 3.81 -2.67
N ALA A 154 15.05 2.80 -2.01
CA ALA A 154 13.65 2.36 -2.13
C ALA A 154 13.18 1.63 -0.87
N ASN A 155 11.90 1.25 -0.85
CA ASN A 155 11.17 0.69 0.30
C ASN A 155 11.57 -0.73 0.72
N GLY A 156 12.78 -1.17 0.41
CA GLY A 156 13.30 -2.47 0.79
C GLY A 156 13.40 -3.46 -0.37
N PRO A 157 14.09 -4.58 -0.15
CA PRO A 157 14.29 -5.58 -1.16
C PRO A 157 12.95 -6.23 -1.55
N ALA A 158 12.79 -6.54 -2.83
CA ALA A 158 11.60 -7.16 -3.41
C ALA A 158 10.30 -6.33 -3.25
N THR A 159 10.41 -5.01 -3.13
CA THR A 159 9.28 -4.10 -3.33
C THR A 159 9.15 -3.72 -4.80
N SER A 160 8.01 -3.15 -5.22
CA SER A 160 7.84 -2.64 -6.58
C SER A 160 8.93 -1.63 -6.95
N GLN A 161 9.23 -0.68 -6.07
CA GLN A 161 10.27 0.33 -6.29
C GLN A 161 11.66 -0.29 -6.48
N HIS A 162 12.00 -1.37 -5.75
CA HIS A 162 13.27 -2.09 -5.98
C HIS A 162 13.31 -2.73 -7.38
N ILE A 163 12.22 -3.38 -7.79
CA ILE A 163 12.14 -4.00 -9.13
C ILE A 163 12.23 -2.93 -10.23
N GLU A 164 11.53 -1.82 -10.07
CA GLU A 164 11.56 -0.68 -10.99
C GLU A 164 12.97 -0.10 -11.11
N PHE A 165 13.68 0.00 -9.99
CA PHE A 165 15.09 0.40 -9.99
C PHE A 165 15.97 -0.57 -10.77
N GLU A 166 15.83 -1.88 -10.52
CA GLU A 166 16.59 -2.89 -11.25
C GLU A 166 16.29 -2.88 -12.74
N MET A 167 15.03 -2.64 -13.13
CA MET A 167 14.64 -2.43 -14.53
C MET A 167 15.36 -1.21 -15.12
N LEU A 168 15.33 -0.07 -14.43
CA LEU A 168 16.01 1.16 -14.88
C LEU A 168 17.52 0.95 -15.02
N ARG A 169 18.16 0.37 -13.99
CA ARG A 169 19.60 0.11 -13.96
C ARG A 169 20.04 -0.73 -15.17
N ARG A 170 19.24 -1.73 -15.53
CA ARG A 170 19.51 -2.61 -16.69
C ARG A 170 19.25 -1.92 -18.01
N ALA A 171 18.08 -1.28 -18.17
CA ALA A 171 17.72 -0.59 -19.39
C ALA A 171 18.69 0.55 -19.72
N ALA A 172 19.17 1.27 -18.70
CA ALA A 172 20.16 2.33 -18.86
C ALA A 172 21.62 1.82 -18.92
N ASN A 173 21.86 0.53 -18.69
CA ASN A 173 23.19 -0.08 -18.58
C ASN A 173 24.10 0.68 -17.59
N VAL A 174 23.63 0.83 -16.34
CA VAL A 174 24.37 1.52 -15.27
C VAL A 174 24.49 0.62 -14.03
N LYS A 175 25.51 0.93 -13.20
CA LYS A 175 25.67 0.32 -11.88
C LYS A 175 25.44 1.38 -10.81
N MET A 176 24.57 1.07 -9.86
CA MET A 176 24.23 1.93 -8.71
C MET A 176 24.10 1.04 -7.49
N THR A 177 24.40 1.57 -6.31
CA THR A 177 24.28 0.84 -5.04
C THR A 177 22.87 0.99 -4.46
N PHE A 178 22.20 -0.14 -4.23
CA PHE A 178 20.87 -0.14 -3.61
C PHE A 178 20.96 0.05 -2.09
N VAL A 179 20.16 0.98 -1.55
CA VAL A 179 20.02 1.24 -0.11
C VAL A 179 18.58 0.99 0.31
N PRO A 180 18.28 -0.12 1.00
CA PRO A 180 16.91 -0.45 1.39
C PRO A 180 16.45 0.29 2.65
N PHE A 181 15.18 0.72 2.66
CA PHE A 181 14.49 1.28 3.83
C PHE A 181 13.19 0.51 4.11
N THR A 182 12.52 0.80 5.25
CA THR A 182 11.31 0.06 5.67
C THR A 182 10.00 0.70 5.16
N GLY A 183 10.06 1.64 4.22
CA GLY A 183 8.92 2.33 3.63
C GLY A 183 9.28 3.73 3.15
N ASP A 184 8.30 4.43 2.55
CA ASP A 184 8.48 5.74 1.93
C ASP A 184 9.00 6.82 2.88
N VAL A 185 8.50 6.89 4.10
CA VAL A 185 8.88 7.95 5.04
C VAL A 185 10.37 7.89 5.43
N PRO A 186 10.94 6.73 5.82
CA PRO A 186 12.38 6.62 6.03
C PRO A 186 13.20 6.92 4.78
N THR A 187 12.76 6.46 3.59
CA THR A 187 13.42 6.73 2.31
C THR A 187 13.42 8.22 1.98
N LEU A 188 12.28 8.91 2.18
CA LEU A 188 12.16 10.36 2.02
C LEU A 188 13.13 11.12 2.91
N ASN A 189 13.20 10.76 4.20
CA ASN A 189 14.08 11.42 5.16
C ASN A 189 15.55 11.27 4.78
N ALA A 190 15.96 10.08 4.33
CA ALA A 190 17.31 9.82 3.85
C ALA A 190 17.63 10.64 2.58
N THR A 191 16.65 10.82 1.68
CA THR A 191 16.81 11.63 0.46
C THR A 191 16.91 13.13 0.79
N LEU A 192 16.06 13.63 1.68
CA LEU A 192 16.10 15.03 2.16
C LEU A 192 17.41 15.37 2.89
N GLY A 193 17.97 14.39 3.59
CA GLY A 193 19.21 14.52 4.35
C GLY A 193 20.48 14.25 3.53
N ASP A 194 20.39 14.14 2.20
CA ASP A 194 21.51 13.84 1.29
C ASP A 194 22.27 12.54 1.64
N GLN A 195 21.61 11.61 2.38
CA GLN A 195 22.20 10.29 2.73
C GLN A 195 22.21 9.32 1.56
N VAL A 196 21.36 9.57 0.56
CA VAL A 196 21.28 8.81 -0.69
C VAL A 196 21.19 9.78 -1.87
N SER A 197 21.67 9.35 -3.04
CA SER A 197 21.75 10.21 -4.22
C SER A 197 20.40 10.41 -4.90
N VAL A 198 19.56 9.38 -4.88
CA VAL A 198 18.29 9.31 -5.59
C VAL A 198 17.36 8.28 -4.95
N ALA A 199 16.05 8.49 -5.07
CA ALA A 199 15.04 7.53 -4.59
C ALA A 199 13.90 7.38 -5.60
N ILE A 200 13.23 6.22 -5.57
CA ILE A 200 11.88 6.03 -6.12
C ILE A 200 10.90 6.03 -4.96
N LEU A 201 9.93 6.94 -5.02
CA LEU A 201 8.92 7.13 -3.98
C LEU A 201 7.54 7.35 -4.62
N ASP A 202 6.49 7.06 -3.87
CA ASP A 202 5.14 7.44 -4.26
C ASP A 202 5.00 8.96 -4.34
N TYR A 203 4.30 9.46 -5.37
CA TYR A 203 4.08 10.90 -5.56
C TYR A 203 3.51 11.57 -4.32
N VAL A 204 2.52 10.94 -3.67
CA VAL A 204 1.89 11.48 -2.47
C VAL A 204 2.89 11.76 -1.33
N THR A 205 3.95 10.99 -1.23
CA THR A 205 4.99 11.15 -0.21
C THR A 205 5.89 12.36 -0.48
N VAL A 206 6.15 12.67 -1.76
CA VAL A 206 7.12 13.68 -2.18
C VAL A 206 6.50 15.01 -2.63
N ALA A 207 5.19 15.04 -2.89
CA ALA A 207 4.48 16.16 -3.51
C ALA A 207 4.76 17.51 -2.83
N GLU A 208 4.58 17.60 -1.52
CA GLU A 208 4.80 18.85 -0.77
C GLU A 208 6.27 19.26 -0.74
N TYR A 209 7.20 18.30 -0.70
CA TYR A 209 8.63 18.59 -0.69
C TYR A 209 9.13 19.06 -2.07
N ILE A 210 8.53 18.56 -3.15
CA ILE A 210 8.77 19.06 -4.51
C ILE A 210 8.25 20.49 -4.63
N LYS A 211 7.02 20.75 -4.19
CA LYS A 211 6.40 22.08 -4.19
C LYS A 211 7.19 23.10 -3.36
N LEU A 212 7.76 22.69 -2.23
CA LEU A 212 8.60 23.52 -1.38
C LEU A 212 10.04 23.66 -1.91
N GLY A 213 10.38 23.06 -3.06
CA GLY A 213 11.72 23.08 -3.63
C GLY A 213 12.79 22.37 -2.81
N LYS A 214 12.41 21.46 -1.90
CA LYS A 214 13.34 20.63 -1.10
C LYS A 214 13.75 19.35 -1.80
N LEU A 215 12.90 18.85 -2.69
CA LEU A 215 13.17 17.73 -3.60
C LEU A 215 13.03 18.20 -5.04
N ARG A 216 13.74 17.51 -5.94
CA ARG A 216 13.61 17.65 -7.38
C ARG A 216 13.08 16.33 -7.96
N ALA A 217 11.97 16.40 -8.69
CA ALA A 217 11.48 15.30 -9.49
C ALA A 217 12.31 15.19 -10.77
N LEU A 218 12.90 14.04 -11.03
CA LEU A 218 13.71 13.75 -12.21
C LEU A 218 12.91 13.08 -13.32
N ALA A 219 11.97 12.21 -12.94
CA ALA A 219 11.04 11.55 -13.84
C ALA A 219 9.84 11.01 -13.08
N ILE A 220 8.72 10.82 -13.79
CA ILE A 220 7.55 10.11 -13.28
C ILE A 220 7.41 8.75 -13.96
N GLY A 221 7.06 7.72 -13.19
CA GLY A 221 7.01 6.33 -13.63
C GLY A 221 5.93 5.98 -14.64
N THR A 222 4.99 6.89 -14.91
CA THR A 222 3.85 6.67 -15.79
C THR A 222 4.19 6.85 -17.27
N GLN A 223 3.32 6.36 -18.17
CA GLN A 223 3.47 6.52 -19.62
C GLN A 223 3.33 7.99 -20.07
N GLN A 224 2.53 8.77 -19.35
CA GLN A 224 2.31 10.20 -19.59
C GLN A 224 2.61 10.97 -18.31
N ARG A 225 2.88 12.27 -18.45
CA ARG A 225 2.97 13.17 -17.30
C ARG A 225 1.66 13.17 -16.53
N ILE A 226 1.73 13.49 -15.25
CA ILE A 226 0.53 13.72 -14.43
C ILE A 226 0.28 15.22 -14.26
N ASP A 227 -0.99 15.61 -14.15
CA ASP A 227 -1.39 17.02 -14.03
C ASP A 227 -0.75 17.72 -12.82
N LYS A 228 -0.47 16.96 -11.76
CA LYS A 228 0.18 17.47 -10.54
C LYS A 228 1.69 17.74 -10.71
N LEU A 229 2.34 17.21 -11.78
CA LEU A 229 3.75 17.41 -12.12
C LEU A 229 3.91 17.66 -13.63
N PRO A 230 3.36 18.76 -14.18
CA PRO A 230 3.33 19.00 -15.63
C PRO A 230 4.74 19.19 -16.23
N ASP A 231 5.70 19.67 -15.44
CA ASP A 231 7.07 19.94 -15.91
C ASP A 231 8.00 18.73 -15.76
N THR A 232 7.56 17.66 -15.07
CA THR A 232 8.38 16.45 -14.88
C THR A 232 8.14 15.48 -16.03
N PRO A 233 9.19 15.05 -16.77
CA PRO A 233 9.02 14.13 -17.88
C PRO A 233 8.57 12.73 -17.38
N SER A 234 7.77 12.06 -18.20
CA SER A 234 7.46 10.64 -17.99
C SER A 234 8.66 9.77 -18.37
N MET A 235 8.69 8.53 -17.86
CA MET A 235 9.71 7.55 -18.26
C MET A 235 9.64 7.26 -19.77
N ALA A 236 8.45 7.24 -20.35
CA ALA A 236 8.27 7.04 -21.79
C ALA A 236 8.90 8.18 -22.62
N GLU A 237 8.74 9.44 -22.21
CA GLU A 237 9.38 10.60 -22.86
C GLU A 237 10.92 10.55 -22.80
N LEU A 238 11.47 9.86 -21.79
CA LEU A 238 12.92 9.66 -21.62
C LEU A 238 13.45 8.39 -22.33
N GLY A 239 12.62 7.72 -23.12
CA GLY A 239 13.00 6.54 -23.91
C GLY A 239 12.77 5.19 -23.19
N PHE A 240 12.09 5.19 -22.04
CA PHE A 240 11.76 3.99 -21.27
C PHE A 240 10.25 3.66 -21.41
N SER A 241 9.79 3.40 -22.64
CA SER A 241 8.37 3.24 -23.00
C SER A 241 7.68 2.04 -22.35
N ASP A 242 8.43 1.02 -21.93
CA ASP A 242 7.87 -0.18 -21.30
C ASP A 242 7.62 -0.01 -19.80
N PHE A 243 7.94 1.16 -19.26
CA PHE A 243 7.82 1.44 -17.82
C PHE A 243 6.49 2.15 -17.54
N ASP A 244 5.69 1.55 -16.67
CA ASP A 244 4.44 2.11 -16.14
C ASP A 244 4.38 1.83 -14.62
N TRP A 245 5.13 2.59 -13.87
CA TRP A 245 5.42 2.36 -12.46
C TRP A 245 4.44 3.08 -11.54
N ALA A 246 3.82 2.32 -10.67
CA ALA A 246 2.93 2.85 -9.65
C ALA A 246 2.79 1.88 -8.47
N GLY A 247 2.65 2.43 -7.29
CA GLY A 247 2.17 1.71 -6.12
C GLY A 247 0.73 1.24 -6.34
N THR A 248 0.45 0.02 -5.93
CA THR A 248 -0.89 -0.58 -6.01
C THR A 248 -1.33 -0.95 -4.59
N PHE A 249 -2.49 -0.43 -4.16
CA PHE A 249 -3.02 -0.64 -2.81
C PHE A 249 -4.39 -1.30 -2.89
N GLY A 250 -4.52 -2.45 -2.22
CA GLY A 250 -5.77 -3.20 -2.25
C GLY A 250 -6.01 -3.97 -0.96
N ILE A 251 -7.24 -4.44 -0.79
CA ILE A 251 -7.66 -5.18 0.40
C ILE A 251 -7.77 -6.66 0.08
N LEU A 252 -7.17 -7.46 0.96
CA LEU A 252 -7.26 -8.91 0.96
C LEU A 252 -7.75 -9.39 2.32
N ALA A 253 -8.62 -10.40 2.32
CA ALA A 253 -9.00 -11.15 3.52
C ALA A 253 -8.27 -12.52 3.55
N PRO A 254 -8.15 -13.20 4.70
CA PRO A 254 -7.63 -14.56 4.75
C PRO A 254 -8.44 -15.51 3.86
N ALA A 255 -7.78 -16.52 3.30
CA ALA A 255 -8.47 -17.59 2.55
C ALA A 255 -9.59 -18.21 3.38
N ARG A 256 -10.65 -18.65 2.72
CA ARG A 256 -11.84 -19.25 3.36
C ARG A 256 -12.65 -18.29 4.24
N THR A 257 -12.41 -16.98 4.15
CA THR A 257 -13.35 -16.00 4.73
C THR A 257 -14.72 -16.19 4.08
N PRO A 258 -15.80 -16.34 4.86
CA PRO A 258 -17.14 -16.57 4.32
C PRO A 258 -17.53 -15.52 3.28
N LYS A 259 -18.21 -15.97 2.22
CA LYS A 259 -18.56 -15.10 1.09
C LYS A 259 -19.36 -13.88 1.52
N ASP A 260 -20.29 -14.02 2.46
CA ASP A 260 -21.07 -12.91 3.01
C ASP A 260 -20.17 -11.85 3.67
N LYS A 261 -19.08 -12.26 4.33
CA LYS A 261 -18.10 -11.35 4.93
C LYS A 261 -17.22 -10.66 3.88
N VAL A 262 -16.84 -11.39 2.83
CA VAL A 262 -16.12 -10.79 1.69
C VAL A 262 -16.99 -9.78 0.97
N ASP A 263 -18.26 -10.13 0.68
CA ASP A 263 -19.23 -9.24 0.02
C ASP A 263 -19.50 -7.97 0.87
N GLU A 264 -19.60 -8.13 2.20
CA GLU A 264 -19.74 -7.02 3.14
C GLU A 264 -18.54 -6.06 3.05
N LEU A 265 -17.32 -6.58 3.11
CA LEU A 265 -16.09 -5.79 2.97
C LEU A 265 -16.02 -5.09 1.60
N ILE A 266 -16.35 -5.79 0.51
CA ILE A 266 -16.47 -5.21 -0.83
C ILE A 266 -17.42 -4.02 -0.83
N GLY A 267 -18.60 -4.19 -0.23
CA GLY A 267 -19.60 -3.11 -0.12
C GLY A 267 -19.04 -1.87 0.60
N TRP A 268 -18.34 -2.08 1.72
CA TRP A 268 -17.79 -0.98 2.52
C TRP A 268 -16.65 -0.23 1.82
N PHE A 269 -15.67 -0.94 1.25
CA PHE A 269 -14.55 -0.31 0.55
C PHE A 269 -15.00 0.34 -0.77
N SER A 270 -15.90 -0.30 -1.53
CA SER A 270 -16.45 0.30 -2.74
C SER A 270 -17.27 1.56 -2.45
N ALA A 271 -18.05 1.59 -1.36
CA ALA A 271 -18.77 2.79 -0.92
C ALA A 271 -17.80 3.90 -0.52
N ALA A 272 -16.72 3.58 0.23
CA ALA A 272 -15.70 4.55 0.59
C ALA A 272 -15.06 5.20 -0.64
N LEU A 273 -14.73 4.41 -1.68
CA LEU A 273 -14.13 4.91 -2.91
C LEU A 273 -15.11 5.62 -3.86
N LYS A 274 -16.40 5.61 -3.59
CA LYS A 274 -17.43 6.40 -4.31
C LYS A 274 -17.82 7.65 -3.56
N ALA A 275 -17.42 7.79 -2.30
CA ALA A 275 -17.75 8.94 -1.47
C ALA A 275 -17.03 10.20 -1.98
N PRO A 276 -17.76 11.31 -2.28
CA PRO A 276 -17.15 12.51 -2.84
C PRO A 276 -16.01 13.08 -1.99
N GLU A 277 -16.14 13.03 -0.67
CA GLU A 277 -15.11 13.51 0.26
C GLU A 277 -13.84 12.64 0.27
N VAL A 278 -13.97 11.33 0.02
CA VAL A 278 -12.84 10.41 -0.12
C VAL A 278 -12.15 10.64 -1.46
N LEU A 279 -12.92 10.70 -2.55
CA LEU A 279 -12.40 10.98 -3.90
C LEU A 279 -11.66 12.31 -3.96
N ALA A 280 -12.22 13.39 -3.38
CA ALA A 280 -11.56 14.70 -3.34
C ALA A 280 -10.23 14.64 -2.57
N LYS A 281 -10.16 13.89 -1.45
CA LYS A 281 -8.90 13.71 -0.70
C LYS A 281 -7.88 12.89 -1.50
N LEU A 282 -8.30 11.81 -2.17
CA LEU A 282 -7.43 11.01 -3.03
C LEU A 282 -6.87 11.85 -4.19
N ASP A 283 -7.72 12.61 -4.88
CA ASP A 283 -7.29 13.49 -5.98
C ASP A 283 -6.28 14.54 -5.50
N ASN A 284 -6.58 15.22 -4.38
CA ASN A 284 -5.64 16.20 -3.80
C ASN A 284 -4.27 15.59 -3.48
N LEU A 285 -4.22 14.31 -3.12
CA LEU A 285 -3.00 13.56 -2.85
C LEU A 285 -2.34 13.00 -4.12
N GLY A 286 -2.96 13.16 -5.30
CA GLY A 286 -2.50 12.56 -6.56
C GLY A 286 -2.60 11.04 -6.57
N LEU A 287 -3.59 10.51 -5.86
CA LEU A 287 -3.92 9.09 -5.78
C LEU A 287 -5.15 8.80 -6.66
N TYR A 288 -5.05 7.78 -7.49
CA TYR A 288 -6.11 7.43 -8.44
C TYR A 288 -6.97 6.29 -7.89
N ALA A 289 -8.25 6.56 -7.65
CA ALA A 289 -9.21 5.54 -7.21
C ALA A 289 -9.48 4.54 -8.33
N MET A 290 -9.30 3.25 -8.05
CA MET A 290 -9.49 2.16 -9.00
C MET A 290 -10.85 1.48 -8.83
N ASN A 291 -11.26 1.23 -7.59
CA ASN A 291 -12.53 0.61 -7.21
C ASN A 291 -12.86 -0.68 -8.00
N GLN A 292 -11.85 -1.50 -8.25
CA GLN A 292 -11.99 -2.81 -8.88
C GLN A 292 -12.09 -3.87 -7.77
N CYS A 293 -13.27 -4.44 -7.56
CA CYS A 293 -13.55 -5.30 -6.41
C CYS A 293 -13.89 -6.74 -6.82
N GLY A 294 -13.71 -7.67 -5.89
CA GLY A 294 -14.04 -9.07 -6.09
C GLY A 294 -13.33 -9.70 -7.29
N PRO A 295 -14.08 -10.24 -8.27
CA PRO A 295 -13.50 -10.90 -9.45
C PRO A 295 -12.57 -10.03 -10.28
N GLU A 296 -12.82 -8.71 -10.38
CA GLU A 296 -11.96 -7.77 -11.11
C GLU A 296 -10.60 -7.64 -10.43
N TYR A 297 -10.58 -7.51 -9.09
CA TYR A 297 -9.33 -7.47 -8.35
C TYR A 297 -8.58 -8.80 -8.40
N ALA A 298 -9.29 -9.93 -8.34
CA ALA A 298 -8.70 -11.26 -8.52
C ALA A 298 -8.02 -11.40 -9.91
N ALA A 299 -8.67 -10.89 -10.97
CA ALA A 299 -8.10 -10.89 -12.31
C ALA A 299 -6.85 -9.99 -12.40
N PHE A 300 -6.89 -8.79 -11.79
CA PHE A 300 -5.75 -7.89 -11.69
C PHE A 300 -4.55 -8.58 -11.01
N LEU A 301 -4.75 -9.22 -9.85
CA LEU A 301 -3.68 -9.90 -9.11
C LEU A 301 -3.03 -11.01 -9.92
N ARG A 302 -3.81 -11.84 -10.61
CA ARG A 302 -3.28 -12.91 -11.49
C ARG A 302 -2.42 -12.32 -12.61
N LYS A 303 -2.91 -11.28 -13.28
CA LYS A 303 -2.17 -10.59 -14.35
C LYS A 303 -0.88 -9.96 -13.82
N ALA A 304 -0.95 -9.28 -12.68
CA ALA A 304 0.21 -8.63 -12.06
C ALA A 304 1.28 -9.67 -11.63
N LEU A 305 0.86 -10.80 -11.05
CA LEU A 305 1.76 -11.91 -10.74
C LEU A 305 2.50 -12.42 -11.98
N GLU A 306 1.77 -12.70 -13.05
CA GLU A 306 2.35 -13.18 -14.31
C GLU A 306 3.34 -12.17 -14.91
N GLN A 307 2.94 -10.90 -14.96
CA GLN A 307 3.77 -9.82 -15.49
C GLN A 307 5.06 -9.64 -14.67
N ASN A 308 4.95 -9.55 -13.33
CA ASN A 308 6.10 -9.41 -12.45
C ASN A 308 7.04 -10.63 -12.54
N GLY A 309 6.50 -11.84 -12.62
CA GLY A 309 7.30 -13.06 -12.81
C GLY A 309 8.09 -13.05 -14.11
N ARG A 310 7.48 -12.60 -15.21
CA ARG A 310 8.16 -12.44 -16.49
C ARG A 310 9.29 -11.40 -16.39
N VAL A 311 9.00 -10.21 -15.89
CA VAL A 311 9.98 -9.13 -15.74
C VAL A 311 11.17 -9.55 -14.87
N ILE A 312 10.90 -10.17 -13.73
CA ILE A 312 11.94 -10.63 -12.79
C ILE A 312 12.84 -11.68 -13.45
N LYS A 313 12.25 -12.64 -14.17
CA LYS A 313 12.98 -13.68 -14.90
C LYS A 313 13.83 -13.11 -16.03
N GLU A 314 13.23 -12.31 -16.91
CA GLU A 314 13.91 -11.69 -18.05
C GLU A 314 15.01 -10.73 -17.61
N SER A 315 14.78 -10.00 -16.51
CA SER A 315 15.76 -9.12 -15.91
C SER A 315 16.76 -9.82 -15.00
N ASN A 316 16.66 -11.16 -14.80
CA ASN A 316 17.53 -11.93 -13.90
C ASN A 316 17.68 -11.26 -12.51
N ILE A 317 16.59 -10.68 -11.99
CA ILE A 317 16.56 -10.04 -10.67
C ILE A 317 16.56 -11.15 -9.63
N LYS A 318 17.52 -11.12 -8.70
CA LYS A 318 17.61 -12.07 -7.59
C LYS A 318 17.29 -11.35 -6.28
N ALA A 319 16.69 -12.06 -5.33
CA ALA A 319 16.69 -11.61 -3.94
C ALA A 319 18.14 -11.65 -3.42
N GLU A 320 18.60 -10.55 -2.88
CA GLU A 320 19.81 -10.51 -2.08
C GLU A 320 19.57 -11.04 -0.67
#